data_d25b4b31a87fa2356763ab1a1353e52f
#
_entry.id   d25b4b31a87fa2356763ab1a1353e52f
#
_cell.length_a   1.000
_cell.length_b   1.000
_cell.length_c   1.000
_cell.angle_alpha   90.00
_cell.angle_beta   90.00
_cell.angle_gamma   90.00
#
_symmetry.space_group_name_H-M   'P 1'
#
loop_
_entity.id
_entity.type
_entity.pdbx_description
1 polymer ?
#
loop_
_entity_poly.entity_id
_entity_poly.type
_entity_poly.pdbx_seq_one_letter_code
_entity_poly.pdbx_strand_id
1 'polypeptide(L)'
;PECHMLYNVTTMATTWHTVAVHDIRLLKKQLDIVNSLPKEYTFLNYLRCHDDIGWGLDYDTLKQWQMEEIPHKQYLNDYFTGNYSGSESRGELYNDDPVTKDARFCGTTASMCGIESAGFEQDEEKMKKAIRKDLMLHAYMFMQAGIPMIYSGDEIGQVNDYTYKEDEEKKADSRYIHRGTFKWDLAQNRNDQDTVEGQIFQTLSYMERIRAQEEILGPDAEVTAWDTGDQEVLGIIRKYNGKSLTGLFNFNNCKKQLTLPEEGIYR
;
A
#
# COMPACT_ATOMS: atom_id res chain seq x y z
N PRO A 1 5.25 -0.64 -29.96
CA PRO A 1 4.79 -0.31 -28.62
C PRO A 1 5.47 0.96 -28.13
N GLU A 2 4.73 1.82 -27.43
CA GLU A 2 5.25 3.09 -26.94
C GLU A 2 6.11 2.90 -25.68
N CYS A 3 5.84 1.84 -24.91
CA CYS A 3 6.62 1.45 -23.73
C CYS A 3 6.55 -0.06 -23.47
N HIS A 4 7.45 -0.57 -22.63
CA HIS A 4 7.52 -1.99 -22.24
C HIS A 4 6.88 -2.23 -20.87
N MET A 5 6.81 -1.21 -20.02
CA MET A 5 6.26 -1.26 -18.67
C MET A 5 5.54 0.04 -18.35
N LEU A 6 4.54 -0.06 -17.48
CA LEU A 6 3.79 1.07 -16.95
C LEU A 6 3.83 1.06 -15.42
N TYR A 7 3.87 2.23 -14.82
CA TYR A 7 3.55 2.37 -13.41
C TYR A 7 2.09 2.02 -13.17
N ASN A 8 1.82 1.14 -12.20
CA ASN A 8 0.46 0.73 -11.84
C ASN A 8 -0.21 1.77 -10.91
N VAL A 9 -0.33 2.99 -11.40
CA VAL A 9 -0.80 4.17 -10.64
C VAL A 9 -2.20 3.96 -10.09
N THR A 10 -3.13 3.49 -10.93
CA THR A 10 -4.52 3.31 -10.53
C THR A 10 -4.66 2.24 -9.44
N THR A 11 -3.93 1.12 -9.56
CA THR A 11 -3.93 0.08 -8.52
C THR A 11 -3.32 0.61 -7.22
N MET A 12 -2.25 1.38 -7.29
CA MET A 12 -1.62 2.01 -6.13
C MET A 12 -2.60 2.95 -5.41
N ALA A 13 -3.23 3.88 -6.12
CA ALA A 13 -4.22 4.80 -5.55
C ALA A 13 -5.43 4.04 -4.96
N THR A 14 -5.92 3.01 -5.67
CA THR A 14 -7.03 2.18 -5.21
C THR A 14 -6.66 1.35 -3.97
N THR A 15 -5.39 0.94 -3.84
CA THR A 15 -4.91 0.26 -2.62
C THR A 15 -5.02 1.18 -1.41
N TRP A 16 -4.55 2.41 -1.50
CA TRP A 16 -4.66 3.39 -0.41
C TRP A 16 -6.12 3.77 -0.13
N HIS A 17 -6.94 3.91 -1.16
CA HIS A 17 -8.39 4.04 -0.98
C HIS A 17 -8.93 2.89 -0.10
N THR A 18 -8.60 1.65 -0.43
CA THR A 18 -9.05 0.46 0.33
C THR A 18 -8.58 0.49 1.77
N VAL A 19 -7.35 0.96 2.05
CA VAL A 19 -6.84 1.17 3.41
C VAL A 19 -7.71 2.14 4.20
N ALA A 20 -8.16 3.22 3.56
CA ALA A 20 -8.98 4.25 4.24
C ALA A 20 -10.42 3.81 4.48
N VAL A 21 -11.04 3.12 3.51
CA VAL A 21 -12.48 2.78 3.57
C VAL A 21 -12.75 1.38 4.10
N HIS A 22 -11.74 0.51 4.21
CA HIS A 22 -11.88 -0.91 4.58
C HIS A 22 -12.81 -1.70 3.65
N ASP A 23 -12.87 -1.33 2.36
CA ASP A 23 -13.74 -1.96 1.36
C ASP A 23 -12.93 -2.32 0.11
N ILE A 24 -12.78 -3.63 -0.14
CA ILE A 24 -11.93 -4.18 -1.20
C ILE A 24 -12.58 -4.16 -2.58
N ARG A 25 -13.87 -3.82 -2.71
CA ARG A 25 -14.62 -3.99 -3.97
C ARG A 25 -14.00 -3.23 -5.14
N LEU A 26 -13.58 -1.97 -4.90
CA LEU A 26 -12.93 -1.17 -5.96
C LEU A 26 -11.56 -1.74 -6.32
N LEU A 27 -10.77 -2.16 -5.32
CA LEU A 27 -9.46 -2.76 -5.53
C LEU A 27 -9.58 -4.10 -6.28
N LYS A 28 -10.54 -4.94 -5.89
CA LYS A 28 -10.81 -6.20 -6.61
C LYS A 28 -11.16 -5.93 -8.08
N LYS A 29 -12.07 -4.99 -8.35
CA LYS A 29 -12.42 -4.59 -9.72
C LYS A 29 -11.20 -4.14 -10.51
N GLN A 30 -10.33 -3.33 -9.92
CA GLN A 30 -9.10 -2.85 -10.56
C GLN A 30 -8.14 -4.01 -10.86
N LEU A 31 -7.98 -4.94 -9.92
CA LEU A 31 -7.13 -6.12 -10.12
C LEU A 31 -7.69 -7.05 -11.19
N ASP A 32 -9.01 -7.23 -11.28
CA ASP A 32 -9.65 -8.00 -12.34
C ASP A 32 -9.35 -7.40 -13.72
N ILE A 33 -9.39 -6.06 -13.84
CA ILE A 33 -9.01 -5.37 -15.08
C ILE A 33 -7.55 -5.63 -15.43
N VAL A 34 -6.62 -5.40 -14.49
CA VAL A 34 -5.18 -5.57 -14.71
C VAL A 34 -4.86 -7.04 -15.06
N ASN A 35 -5.42 -8.01 -14.35
CA ASN A 35 -5.17 -9.42 -14.55
C ASN A 35 -5.80 -9.97 -15.84
N SER A 36 -6.77 -9.27 -16.44
CA SER A 36 -7.38 -9.63 -17.73
C SER A 36 -6.53 -9.20 -18.94
N LEU A 37 -5.53 -8.35 -18.73
CA LEU A 37 -4.65 -7.89 -19.81
C LEU A 37 -3.70 -9.01 -20.28
N PRO A 38 -3.24 -8.95 -21.54
CA PRO A 38 -2.22 -9.87 -22.03
C PRO A 38 -0.97 -9.87 -21.13
N LYS A 39 -0.36 -11.03 -20.92
CA LYS A 39 0.80 -11.19 -20.03
C LYS A 39 2.04 -10.37 -20.43
N GLU A 40 2.11 -9.98 -21.71
CA GLU A 40 3.15 -9.11 -22.25
C GLU A 40 3.08 -7.67 -21.69
N TYR A 41 1.94 -7.28 -21.11
CA TYR A 41 1.75 -5.97 -20.48
C TYR A 41 2.22 -6.06 -19.04
N THR A 42 3.41 -5.52 -18.81
CA THR A 42 4.06 -5.57 -17.50
C THR A 42 3.86 -4.26 -16.74
N PHE A 43 3.54 -4.39 -15.47
CA PHE A 43 3.40 -3.24 -14.56
C PHE A 43 4.49 -3.22 -13.50
N LEU A 44 4.94 -2.01 -13.14
CA LEU A 44 5.63 -1.74 -11.89
C LEU A 44 4.57 -1.53 -10.81
N ASN A 45 4.52 -2.46 -9.85
CA ASN A 45 3.64 -2.39 -8.69
C ASN A 45 4.38 -1.75 -7.52
N TYR A 46 3.76 -0.78 -6.88
CA TYR A 46 4.39 -0.03 -5.81
C TYR A 46 3.32 0.52 -4.86
N LEU A 47 3.71 0.81 -3.62
CA LEU A 47 2.85 1.47 -2.64
C LEU A 47 3.01 3.00 -2.71
N ARG A 48 4.22 3.47 -2.96
CA ARG A 48 4.57 4.87 -3.24
C ARG A 48 5.83 4.97 -4.10
N CYS A 49 6.09 6.15 -4.61
CA CYS A 49 7.36 6.49 -5.27
C CYS A 49 7.82 7.90 -4.87
N HIS A 50 8.64 8.56 -5.68
CA HIS A 50 9.05 9.94 -5.47
C HIS A 50 7.95 10.97 -5.77
N ASP A 51 6.87 10.55 -6.41
CA ASP A 51 5.72 11.40 -6.73
C ASP A 51 4.63 11.32 -5.66
N ASP A 52 3.75 12.29 -5.71
CA ASP A 52 2.54 12.38 -4.92
C ASP A 52 1.49 11.33 -5.35
N ILE A 53 0.58 11.01 -4.45
CA ILE A 53 -0.54 10.10 -4.70
C ILE A 53 -1.77 10.93 -5.07
N GLY A 54 -2.27 10.73 -6.30
CA GLY A 54 -3.52 11.34 -6.76
C GLY A 54 -4.71 10.39 -6.63
N TRP A 55 -5.88 10.93 -6.31
CA TRP A 55 -7.13 10.15 -6.17
C TRP A 55 -7.83 9.98 -7.53
N GLY A 56 -7.10 9.45 -8.53
CA GLY A 56 -7.65 9.07 -9.85
C GLY A 56 -8.41 7.74 -9.78
N LEU A 57 -9.52 7.72 -9.03
CA LEU A 57 -10.35 6.54 -8.80
C LEU A 57 -11.49 6.44 -9.82
N ASP A 58 -12.11 5.27 -9.94
CA ASP A 58 -13.34 5.07 -10.72
C ASP A 58 -14.55 5.64 -9.97
N TYR A 59 -14.75 6.96 -10.08
CA TYR A 59 -15.85 7.66 -9.41
C TYR A 59 -17.23 7.28 -9.94
N ASP A 60 -17.35 6.82 -11.17
CA ASP A 60 -18.63 6.31 -11.70
C ASP A 60 -19.08 5.06 -10.93
N THR A 61 -18.12 4.18 -10.59
CA THR A 61 -18.37 3.01 -9.76
C THR A 61 -18.61 3.41 -8.29
N LEU A 62 -17.81 4.30 -7.73
CA LEU A 62 -17.97 4.77 -6.35
C LEU A 62 -19.33 5.44 -6.12
N LYS A 63 -19.80 6.21 -7.08
CA LYS A 63 -21.13 6.84 -7.04
C LYS A 63 -22.27 5.82 -6.97
N GLN A 64 -22.16 4.68 -7.65
CA GLN A 64 -23.14 3.59 -7.53
C GLN A 64 -23.20 3.02 -6.10
N TRP A 65 -22.12 3.16 -5.34
CA TRP A 65 -22.05 2.78 -3.92
C TRP A 65 -22.27 3.97 -2.97
N GLN A 66 -22.88 5.05 -3.46
CA GLN A 66 -23.21 6.26 -2.68
C GLN A 66 -21.99 7.03 -2.16
N MET A 67 -20.85 6.90 -2.84
CA MET A 67 -19.64 7.67 -2.56
C MET A 67 -19.48 8.76 -3.61
N GLU A 68 -20.05 9.93 -3.35
CA GLU A 68 -19.93 11.08 -4.25
C GLU A 68 -18.50 11.62 -4.28
N GLU A 69 -18.04 12.05 -5.45
CA GLU A 69 -16.61 12.36 -5.74
C GLU A 69 -16.02 13.38 -4.76
N ILE A 70 -16.63 14.57 -4.63
CA ILE A 70 -16.06 15.67 -3.83
C ILE A 70 -16.01 15.32 -2.33
N PRO A 71 -17.12 14.86 -1.69
CA PRO A 71 -17.06 14.44 -0.29
C PRO A 71 -16.08 13.27 -0.06
N HIS A 72 -15.97 12.37 -1.03
CA HIS A 72 -15.08 11.24 -0.91
C HIS A 72 -13.61 11.63 -1.00
N LYS A 73 -13.23 12.53 -1.91
CA LYS A 73 -11.90 13.13 -1.98
C LYS A 73 -11.56 13.85 -0.66
N GLN A 74 -12.49 14.64 -0.12
CA GLN A 74 -12.29 15.29 1.18
C GLN A 74 -12.03 14.26 2.28
N TYR A 75 -12.81 13.17 2.32
CA TYR A 75 -12.60 12.10 3.30
C TYR A 75 -11.19 11.49 3.19
N LEU A 76 -10.73 11.17 1.98
CA LEU A 76 -9.39 10.60 1.77
C LEU A 76 -8.28 11.59 2.17
N ASN A 77 -8.44 12.87 1.83
CA ASN A 77 -7.51 13.91 2.24
C ASN A 77 -7.43 14.01 3.76
N ASP A 78 -8.56 14.05 4.45
CA ASP A 78 -8.61 14.14 5.91
C ASP A 78 -8.07 12.86 6.56
N TYR A 79 -8.37 11.69 5.99
CA TYR A 79 -7.87 10.42 6.52
C TYR A 79 -6.35 10.36 6.48
N PHE A 80 -5.74 10.63 5.31
CA PHE A 80 -4.29 10.47 5.14
C PHE A 80 -3.48 11.60 5.77
N THR A 81 -4.05 12.77 5.99
CA THR A 81 -3.40 13.84 6.77
C THR A 81 -3.59 13.71 8.27
N GLY A 82 -4.37 12.72 8.73
CA GLY A 82 -4.66 12.53 10.16
C GLY A 82 -5.71 13.48 10.73
N ASN A 83 -6.41 14.24 9.87
CA ASN A 83 -7.49 15.14 10.29
C ASN A 83 -8.82 14.40 10.51
N TYR A 84 -8.97 13.19 9.97
CA TYR A 84 -10.13 12.36 10.21
C TYR A 84 -10.00 11.64 11.56
N SER A 85 -11.04 11.73 12.39
CA SER A 85 -11.05 11.11 13.72
C SER A 85 -10.87 9.58 13.61
N GLY A 86 -9.88 9.05 14.31
CA GLY A 86 -9.52 7.63 14.28
C GLY A 86 -8.49 7.24 13.22
N SER A 87 -8.07 8.17 12.35
CA SER A 87 -6.95 7.92 11.46
C SER A 87 -5.61 8.08 12.17
N GLU A 88 -4.76 7.06 12.02
CA GLU A 88 -3.37 7.07 12.49
C GLU A 88 -2.39 7.48 11.38
N SER A 89 -2.88 7.74 10.16
CA SER A 89 -2.06 8.17 9.03
C SER A 89 -1.53 9.59 9.23
N ARG A 90 -0.33 9.86 8.71
CA ARG A 90 0.29 11.19 8.69
C ARG A 90 0.88 11.48 7.33
N GLY A 91 0.64 12.70 6.84
CA GLY A 91 1.15 13.21 5.60
C GLY A 91 0.64 14.61 5.30
N GLU A 92 0.91 15.11 4.11
CA GLU A 92 0.55 16.46 3.69
C GLU A 92 -0.08 16.46 2.30
N LEU A 93 -0.89 17.48 2.05
CA LEU A 93 -1.47 17.71 0.73
C LEU A 93 -0.55 18.57 -0.12
N TYR A 94 -0.56 18.29 -1.42
CA TYR A 94 0.08 19.07 -2.46
C TYR A 94 -0.95 19.45 -3.52
N ASN A 95 -0.94 20.69 -3.99
CA ASN A 95 -1.91 21.22 -4.96
C ASN A 95 -3.37 21.00 -4.53
N ASP A 96 -3.70 21.33 -3.28
CA ASP A 96 -5.07 21.23 -2.76
C ASP A 96 -5.97 22.28 -3.42
N ASP A 97 -7.04 21.79 -4.08
CA ASP A 97 -8.10 22.62 -4.63
C ASP A 97 -9.27 22.69 -3.62
N PRO A 98 -9.56 23.87 -3.04
CA PRO A 98 -10.58 24.00 -2.01
C PRO A 98 -12.00 23.75 -2.50
N VAL A 99 -12.25 23.79 -3.81
CA VAL A 99 -13.59 23.64 -4.41
C VAL A 99 -13.85 22.19 -4.78
N THR A 100 -12.95 21.58 -5.55
CA THR A 100 -13.09 20.20 -6.04
C THR A 100 -12.56 19.17 -5.06
N LYS A 101 -11.80 19.61 -4.03
CA LYS A 101 -11.05 18.74 -3.11
C LYS A 101 -10.06 17.83 -3.80
N ASP A 102 -9.76 18.11 -5.07
CA ASP A 102 -8.69 17.42 -5.78
C ASP A 102 -7.35 17.88 -5.22
N ALA A 103 -6.69 16.98 -4.53
CA ALA A 103 -5.38 17.19 -3.94
C ALA A 103 -4.50 15.98 -4.22
N ARG A 104 -3.20 16.20 -4.12
CA ARG A 104 -2.21 15.13 -4.14
C ARG A 104 -1.73 14.88 -2.73
N PHE A 105 -1.69 13.64 -2.34
CA PHE A 105 -1.22 13.26 -1.02
C PHE A 105 0.27 12.91 -1.04
N CYS A 106 1.01 13.35 -0.03
CA CYS A 106 2.43 13.11 0.15
C CYS A 106 2.70 12.51 1.52
N GLY A 107 3.37 11.36 1.56
CA GLY A 107 3.74 10.67 2.79
C GLY A 107 4.54 9.41 2.51
N THR A 108 5.27 8.91 3.52
CA THR A 108 5.95 7.61 3.47
C THR A 108 4.96 6.48 3.76
N THR A 109 5.22 5.26 3.29
CA THR A 109 4.40 4.08 3.59
C THR A 109 4.24 3.89 5.10
N ALA A 110 5.33 4.01 5.84
CA ALA A 110 5.33 3.89 7.30
C ALA A 110 4.41 4.91 7.99
N SER A 111 4.47 6.18 7.57
CA SER A 111 3.61 7.24 8.14
C SER A 111 2.15 7.05 7.77
N MET A 112 1.86 6.63 6.53
CA MET A 112 0.51 6.30 6.08
C MET A 112 -0.08 5.09 6.82
N CYS A 113 0.76 4.13 7.21
CA CYS A 113 0.34 2.97 7.99
C CYS A 113 0.15 3.25 9.48
N GLY A 114 0.62 4.39 9.99
CA GLY A 114 0.47 4.81 11.38
C GLY A 114 1.71 4.61 12.26
N ILE A 115 2.86 4.20 11.72
CA ILE A 115 4.11 4.01 12.46
C ILE A 115 4.55 5.32 13.10
N GLU A 116 4.48 6.42 12.35
CA GLU A 116 4.82 7.76 12.84
C GLU A 116 3.93 8.18 14.02
N SER A 117 2.61 8.02 13.89
CA SER A 117 1.64 8.36 14.93
C SER A 117 1.86 7.52 16.19
N ALA A 118 2.03 6.21 16.04
CA ALA A 118 2.28 5.30 17.15
C ALA A 118 3.59 5.63 17.89
N GLY A 119 4.64 6.00 17.14
CA GLY A 119 5.92 6.43 17.71
C GLY A 119 5.79 7.74 18.50
N PHE A 120 5.05 8.70 17.96
CA PHE A 120 4.79 9.96 18.67
C PHE A 120 3.98 9.76 19.96
N GLU A 121 2.96 8.89 19.93
CA GLU A 121 2.11 8.58 21.07
C GLU A 121 2.77 7.60 22.05
N GLN A 122 3.89 6.98 21.69
CA GLN A 122 4.57 5.92 22.45
C GLN A 122 3.63 4.74 22.77
N ASP A 123 2.75 4.40 21.82
CA ASP A 123 1.77 3.33 21.97
C ASP A 123 2.27 2.05 21.25
N GLU A 124 2.75 1.09 22.05
CA GLU A 124 3.30 -0.17 21.53
C GLU A 124 2.26 -1.02 20.78
N GLU A 125 0.99 -1.02 21.18
CA GLU A 125 -0.04 -1.80 20.52
C GLU A 125 -0.44 -1.20 19.17
N LYS A 126 -0.50 0.12 19.08
CA LYS A 126 -0.64 0.84 17.81
C LYS A 126 0.57 0.59 16.91
N MET A 127 1.79 0.63 17.45
CA MET A 127 3.00 0.35 16.70
C MET A 127 2.98 -1.05 16.08
N LYS A 128 2.65 -2.09 16.85
CA LYS A 128 2.53 -3.45 16.34
C LYS A 128 1.49 -3.58 15.23
N LYS A 129 0.36 -2.86 15.33
CA LYS A 129 -0.67 -2.85 14.28
C LYS A 129 -0.19 -2.13 13.03
N ALA A 130 0.48 -0.99 13.18
CA ALA A 130 1.02 -0.20 12.08
C ALA A 130 2.08 -0.97 11.28
N ILE A 131 3.02 -1.63 11.97
CA ILE A 131 4.03 -2.50 11.35
C ILE A 131 3.36 -3.65 10.57
N ARG A 132 2.35 -4.32 11.17
CA ARG A 132 1.63 -5.41 10.47
C ARG A 132 0.89 -4.89 9.23
N LYS A 133 0.31 -3.69 9.28
CA LYS A 133 -0.36 -3.06 8.14
C LYS A 133 0.64 -2.77 7.01
N ASP A 134 1.78 -2.20 7.33
CA ASP A 134 2.87 -1.92 6.39
C ASP A 134 3.34 -3.22 5.72
N LEU A 135 3.68 -4.24 6.49
CA LEU A 135 4.13 -5.54 5.99
C LEU A 135 3.04 -6.27 5.20
N MET A 136 1.77 -6.17 5.58
CA MET A 136 0.65 -6.73 4.83
C MET A 136 0.53 -6.08 3.44
N LEU A 137 0.66 -4.76 3.35
CA LEU A 137 0.61 -4.04 2.07
C LEU A 137 1.77 -4.43 1.15
N HIS A 138 2.97 -4.60 1.69
CA HIS A 138 4.11 -5.10 0.92
C HIS A 138 3.90 -6.55 0.46
N ALA A 139 3.40 -7.43 1.34
CA ALA A 139 3.05 -8.81 0.97
C ALA A 139 2.00 -8.85 -0.14
N TYR A 140 0.97 -8.00 -0.04
CA TYR A 140 -0.04 -7.82 -1.08
C TYR A 140 0.60 -7.37 -2.41
N MET A 141 1.50 -6.38 -2.36
CA MET A 141 2.22 -5.91 -3.55
C MET A 141 3.04 -7.04 -4.20
N PHE A 142 3.71 -7.87 -3.41
CA PHE A 142 4.48 -9.03 -3.91
C PHE A 142 3.61 -10.13 -4.52
N MET A 143 2.33 -10.21 -4.18
CA MET A 143 1.40 -11.17 -4.76
C MET A 143 0.79 -10.72 -6.09
N GLN A 144 0.94 -9.47 -6.50
CA GLN A 144 0.43 -8.97 -7.78
C GLN A 144 1.24 -9.50 -8.97
N ALA A 145 0.59 -9.56 -10.15
CA ALA A 145 1.28 -9.75 -11.41
C ALA A 145 2.13 -8.52 -11.75
N GLY A 146 3.35 -8.72 -12.25
CA GLY A 146 4.28 -7.63 -12.58
C GLY A 146 5.49 -7.56 -11.65
N ILE A 147 6.17 -6.44 -11.67
CA ILE A 147 7.43 -6.21 -10.96
C ILE A 147 7.16 -5.37 -9.72
N PRO A 148 7.34 -5.89 -8.50
CA PRO A 148 7.23 -5.11 -7.28
C PRO A 148 8.40 -4.15 -7.15
N MET A 149 8.13 -2.93 -6.69
CA MET A 149 9.13 -1.89 -6.43
C MET A 149 8.94 -1.37 -5.01
N ILE A 150 9.99 -1.45 -4.20
CA ILE A 150 10.08 -0.81 -2.89
C ILE A 150 10.78 0.53 -3.07
N TYR A 151 10.20 1.60 -2.56
CA TYR A 151 10.83 2.91 -2.59
C TYR A 151 11.80 3.06 -1.43
N SER A 152 12.93 3.74 -1.69
CA SER A 152 14.02 3.94 -0.70
C SER A 152 13.50 4.49 0.63
N GLY A 153 13.84 3.82 1.72
CA GLY A 153 13.41 4.10 3.08
C GLY A 153 12.24 3.21 3.57
N ASP A 154 11.41 2.66 2.66
CA ASP A 154 10.33 1.76 3.05
C ASP A 154 10.88 0.46 3.66
N GLU A 155 12.05 0.01 3.22
CA GLU A 155 12.73 -1.19 3.72
C GLU A 155 13.15 -1.11 5.20
N ILE A 156 13.15 0.09 5.78
CA ILE A 156 13.43 0.31 7.20
C ILE A 156 12.30 1.03 7.93
N GLY A 157 11.13 1.17 7.28
CA GLY A 157 9.99 1.89 7.86
C GLY A 157 10.27 3.37 8.11
N GLN A 158 11.04 4.02 7.24
CA GLN A 158 11.37 5.45 7.37
C GLN A 158 10.09 6.29 7.33
N VAL A 159 9.89 7.11 8.36
CA VAL A 159 8.75 8.02 8.49
C VAL A 159 8.98 9.34 7.75
N ASN A 160 7.96 10.18 7.69
CA ASN A 160 7.98 11.49 7.08
C ASN A 160 9.12 12.38 7.61
N ASP A 161 9.68 13.19 6.72
CA ASP A 161 10.74 14.15 7.04
C ASP A 161 10.20 15.59 6.89
N TYR A 162 9.92 16.24 8.01
CA TYR A 162 9.39 17.60 8.04
C TYR A 162 10.47 18.68 7.94
N THR A 163 11.76 18.32 7.98
CA THR A 163 12.87 19.28 7.92
C THR A 163 12.94 20.04 6.59
N TYR A 164 12.30 19.52 5.53
CA TYR A 164 12.20 20.21 4.26
C TYR A 164 11.56 21.61 4.38
N LYS A 165 10.73 21.85 5.40
CA LYS A 165 10.08 23.15 5.67
C LYS A 165 11.07 24.25 6.08
N GLU A 166 12.25 23.85 6.54
CA GLU A 166 13.34 24.76 6.91
C GLU A 166 14.20 25.16 5.70
N ASP A 167 14.04 24.47 4.57
CA ASP A 167 14.78 24.69 3.32
C ASP A 167 13.96 25.60 2.38
N GLU A 168 14.47 26.81 2.12
CA GLU A 168 13.80 27.82 1.30
C GLU A 168 13.46 27.33 -0.13
N GLU A 169 14.25 26.40 -0.69
CA GLU A 169 14.04 25.83 -2.02
C GLU A 169 13.00 24.71 -2.04
N LYS A 170 12.73 24.07 -0.89
CA LYS A 170 11.87 22.88 -0.78
C LYS A 170 10.55 23.15 -0.08
N LYS A 171 10.50 24.12 0.83
CA LYS A 171 9.35 24.33 1.75
C LYS A 171 8.00 24.51 1.05
N ALA A 172 7.98 24.92 -0.22
CA ALA A 172 6.77 25.11 -1.02
C ALA A 172 6.26 23.82 -1.68
N ASP A 173 7.01 22.72 -1.60
CA ASP A 173 6.67 21.46 -2.27
C ASP A 173 6.57 20.32 -1.23
N SER A 174 5.34 19.98 -0.85
CA SER A 174 5.06 18.94 0.16
C SER A 174 5.59 17.55 -0.21
N ARG A 175 5.96 17.30 -1.47
CA ARG A 175 6.56 16.02 -1.88
C ARG A 175 7.89 15.75 -1.20
N TYR A 176 8.56 16.79 -0.72
CA TYR A 176 9.82 16.61 0.02
C TYR A 176 9.63 15.93 1.38
N ILE A 177 8.40 15.88 1.92
CA ILE A 177 8.10 15.13 3.16
C ILE A 177 8.49 13.65 3.06
N HIS A 178 8.36 13.05 1.86
CA HIS A 178 8.67 11.64 1.61
C HIS A 178 9.92 11.45 0.72
N ARG A 179 10.63 12.53 0.39
CA ARG A 179 11.89 12.52 -0.36
C ARG A 179 13.10 12.81 0.52
N GLY A 180 12.96 12.64 1.85
CA GLY A 180 14.04 12.83 2.81
C GLY A 180 15.24 11.93 2.53
N THR A 181 16.41 12.34 3.00
CA THR A 181 17.62 11.54 2.90
C THR A 181 17.44 10.23 3.64
N PHE A 182 17.93 9.13 3.05
CA PHE A 182 17.89 7.82 3.66
C PHE A 182 18.62 7.83 5.02
N LYS A 183 17.97 7.29 6.04
CA LYS A 183 18.45 7.34 7.44
C LYS A 183 19.38 6.15 7.71
N TRP A 184 20.67 6.29 7.33
CA TRP A 184 21.70 5.26 7.49
C TRP A 184 21.96 4.88 8.96
N ASP A 185 21.75 5.79 9.89
CA ASP A 185 21.81 5.55 11.33
C ASP A 185 20.73 4.58 11.80
N LEU A 186 19.48 4.78 11.38
CA LEU A 186 18.37 3.86 11.66
C LEU A 186 18.57 2.51 10.97
N ALA A 187 19.08 2.49 9.75
CA ALA A 187 19.35 1.26 9.01
C ALA A 187 20.38 0.33 9.69
N GLN A 188 21.15 0.81 10.66
CA GLN A 188 22.04 -0.04 11.46
C GLN A 188 21.24 -1.00 12.36
N ASN A 189 19.99 -0.63 12.72
CA ASN A 189 19.10 -1.46 13.53
C ASN A 189 18.44 -2.60 12.75
N ARG A 190 18.64 -2.71 11.44
CA ARG A 190 17.96 -3.67 10.55
C ARG A 190 18.07 -5.14 10.96
N ASN A 191 19.04 -5.50 11.78
CA ASN A 191 19.22 -6.86 12.29
C ASN A 191 18.64 -7.07 13.70
N ASP A 192 18.12 -6.03 14.33
CA ASP A 192 17.54 -6.08 15.67
C ASP A 192 16.00 -6.15 15.57
N GLN A 193 15.44 -7.32 15.87
CA GLN A 193 13.99 -7.58 15.80
C GLN A 193 13.17 -6.84 16.86
N ASP A 194 13.80 -6.25 17.86
CA ASP A 194 13.13 -5.45 18.88
C ASP A 194 12.88 -4.02 18.38
N THR A 195 13.45 -3.64 17.25
CA THR A 195 13.29 -2.32 16.61
C THR A 195 12.28 -2.36 15.46
N VAL A 196 11.71 -1.22 15.10
CA VAL A 196 10.82 -1.06 13.94
C VAL A 196 11.56 -1.41 12.65
N GLU A 197 12.76 -0.86 12.48
CA GLU A 197 13.63 -1.06 11.31
C GLU A 197 13.95 -2.54 11.11
N GLY A 198 14.28 -3.24 12.20
CA GLY A 198 14.64 -4.66 12.14
C GLY A 198 13.45 -5.55 11.83
N GLN A 199 12.27 -5.28 12.42
CA GLN A 199 11.04 -6.03 12.12
C GLN A 199 10.66 -5.90 10.65
N ILE A 200 10.69 -4.67 10.11
CA ILE A 200 10.34 -4.40 8.71
C ILE A 200 11.39 -5.02 7.78
N PHE A 201 12.66 -4.68 7.96
CA PHE A 201 13.73 -5.11 7.07
C PHE A 201 13.84 -6.63 6.96
N GLN A 202 13.83 -7.33 8.09
CA GLN A 202 13.98 -8.79 8.08
C GLN A 202 12.77 -9.48 7.46
N THR A 203 11.56 -8.96 7.71
CA THR A 203 10.33 -9.53 7.13
C THR A 203 10.27 -9.28 5.62
N LEU A 204 10.58 -8.07 5.15
CA LEU A 204 10.65 -7.77 3.71
C LEU A 204 11.71 -8.61 3.02
N SER A 205 12.93 -8.69 3.57
CA SER A 205 14.01 -9.54 3.04
C SER A 205 13.63 -11.02 2.98
N TYR A 206 12.81 -11.50 3.92
CA TYR A 206 12.26 -12.85 3.89
C TYR A 206 11.25 -13.02 2.74
N MET A 207 10.32 -12.09 2.58
CA MET A 207 9.33 -12.10 1.51
C MET A 207 9.99 -12.02 0.12
N GLU A 208 11.00 -11.17 -0.05
CA GLU A 208 11.78 -11.03 -1.27
C GLU A 208 12.48 -12.35 -1.66
N ARG A 209 13.09 -13.03 -0.68
CA ARG A 209 13.71 -14.34 -0.90
C ARG A 209 12.70 -15.38 -1.34
N ILE A 210 11.53 -15.44 -0.71
CA ILE A 210 10.45 -16.35 -1.12
C ILE A 210 10.06 -16.03 -2.57
N ARG A 211 9.83 -14.74 -2.89
CA ARG A 211 9.45 -14.35 -4.24
C ARG A 211 10.51 -14.71 -5.28
N ALA A 212 11.79 -14.59 -4.94
CA ALA A 212 12.89 -14.92 -5.84
C ALA A 212 13.07 -16.44 -6.05
N GLN A 213 12.65 -17.26 -5.10
CA GLN A 213 12.84 -18.71 -5.11
C GLN A 213 11.63 -19.49 -5.62
N GLU A 214 10.42 -18.93 -5.46
CA GLU A 214 9.18 -19.64 -5.77
C GLU A 214 8.66 -19.26 -7.17
N GLU A 215 8.73 -20.21 -8.11
CA GLU A 215 8.27 -20.02 -9.50
C GLU A 215 6.80 -19.56 -9.59
N ILE A 216 5.96 -19.97 -8.64
CA ILE A 216 4.56 -19.55 -8.57
C ILE A 216 4.39 -18.04 -8.30
N LEU A 217 5.43 -17.36 -7.81
CA LEU A 217 5.47 -15.90 -7.65
C LEU A 217 6.11 -15.20 -8.85
N GLY A 218 6.57 -15.97 -9.84
CA GLY A 218 7.14 -15.47 -11.08
C GLY A 218 6.11 -14.92 -12.07
N PRO A 219 6.58 -14.41 -13.24
CA PRO A 219 5.74 -13.75 -14.23
C PRO A 219 4.79 -14.70 -14.98
N ASP A 220 5.12 -15.99 -15.05
CA ASP A 220 4.36 -16.98 -15.84
C ASP A 220 3.12 -17.51 -15.10
N ALA A 221 3.01 -17.25 -13.80
CA ALA A 221 1.86 -17.66 -13.02
C ALA A 221 0.58 -16.93 -13.45
N GLU A 222 -0.54 -17.65 -13.41
CA GLU A 222 -1.86 -17.05 -13.49
C GLU A 222 -2.19 -16.37 -12.16
N VAL A 223 -2.70 -15.14 -12.20
CA VAL A 223 -3.06 -14.36 -11.02
C VAL A 223 -4.52 -13.93 -11.11
N THR A 224 -5.29 -14.24 -10.07
CA THR A 224 -6.69 -13.85 -9.96
C THR A 224 -7.00 -13.21 -8.62
N ALA A 225 -7.81 -12.16 -8.62
CA ALA A 225 -8.40 -11.63 -7.40
C ALA A 225 -9.61 -12.52 -7.03
N TRP A 226 -9.58 -13.06 -5.81
CA TRP A 226 -10.61 -13.95 -5.32
C TRP A 226 -11.59 -13.20 -4.42
N ASP A 227 -12.88 -13.42 -4.66
CA ASP A 227 -13.95 -12.94 -3.79
C ASP A 227 -14.08 -13.86 -2.57
N THR A 228 -13.64 -13.38 -1.43
CA THR A 228 -13.67 -14.12 -0.17
C THR A 228 -15.06 -14.17 0.47
N GLY A 229 -16.01 -13.40 -0.05
CA GLY A 229 -17.33 -13.16 0.55
C GLY A 229 -17.32 -12.13 1.70
N ASP A 230 -16.14 -11.63 2.09
CA ASP A 230 -15.98 -10.55 3.07
C ASP A 230 -15.43 -9.29 2.37
N GLN A 231 -16.16 -8.18 2.46
CA GLN A 231 -15.80 -6.92 1.78
C GLN A 231 -14.53 -6.24 2.32
N GLU A 232 -13.99 -6.73 3.41
CA GLU A 232 -12.79 -6.17 4.05
C GLU A 232 -11.55 -7.06 3.84
N VAL A 233 -11.71 -8.26 3.23
CA VAL A 233 -10.63 -9.20 3.01
C VAL A 233 -10.47 -9.52 1.53
N LEU A 234 -9.34 -9.10 0.96
CA LEU A 234 -8.96 -9.42 -0.41
C LEU A 234 -8.27 -10.79 -0.46
N GLY A 235 -8.70 -11.64 -1.38
CA GLY A 235 -7.98 -12.85 -1.77
C GLY A 235 -7.20 -12.63 -3.08
N ILE A 236 -5.99 -13.15 -3.17
CA ILE A 236 -5.24 -13.29 -4.42
C ILE A 236 -4.82 -14.74 -4.56
N ILE A 237 -5.16 -15.35 -5.68
CA ILE A 237 -4.76 -16.71 -6.00
C ILE A 237 -3.76 -16.66 -7.15
N ARG A 238 -2.64 -17.36 -6.99
CA ARG A 238 -1.66 -17.61 -8.03
C ARG A 238 -1.63 -19.09 -8.35
N LYS A 239 -1.58 -19.43 -9.65
CA LYS A 239 -1.52 -20.83 -10.12
C LYS A 239 -0.35 -20.99 -11.09
N TYR A 240 0.46 -22.03 -10.89
CA TYR A 240 1.57 -22.36 -11.75
C TYR A 240 1.95 -23.83 -11.61
N ASN A 241 2.10 -24.54 -12.74
CA ASN A 241 2.51 -25.95 -12.78
C ASN A 241 1.74 -26.86 -11.82
N GLY A 242 0.41 -26.72 -11.77
CA GLY A 242 -0.46 -27.54 -10.90
C GLY A 242 -0.41 -27.19 -9.41
N LYS A 243 0.37 -26.19 -9.04
CA LYS A 243 0.40 -25.62 -7.67
C LYS A 243 -0.52 -24.41 -7.56
N SER A 244 -1.06 -24.18 -6.36
CA SER A 244 -1.84 -22.99 -6.03
C SER A 244 -1.23 -22.31 -4.80
N LEU A 245 -1.19 -20.98 -4.81
CA LEU A 245 -0.81 -20.14 -3.68
C LEU A 245 -1.91 -19.10 -3.45
N THR A 246 -2.47 -19.08 -2.25
CA THR A 246 -3.51 -18.13 -1.88
C THR A 246 -2.99 -17.15 -0.84
N GLY A 247 -3.06 -15.86 -1.14
CA GLY A 247 -2.81 -14.78 -0.20
C GLY A 247 -4.13 -14.18 0.27
N LEU A 248 -4.24 -13.92 1.57
CA LEU A 248 -5.39 -13.27 2.22
C LEU A 248 -4.93 -11.99 2.91
N PHE A 249 -5.55 -10.88 2.56
CA PHE A 249 -5.18 -9.54 3.01
C PHE A 249 -6.38 -8.89 3.68
N ASN A 250 -6.31 -8.78 5.02
CA ASN A 250 -7.36 -8.20 5.83
C ASN A 250 -7.11 -6.69 5.99
N PHE A 251 -7.92 -5.88 5.33
CA PHE A 251 -7.86 -4.41 5.40
C PHE A 251 -8.57 -3.83 6.61
N ASN A 252 -9.10 -4.67 7.51
CA ASN A 252 -9.71 -4.25 8.77
C ASN A 252 -8.82 -4.61 9.96
N ASN A 253 -9.06 -3.94 11.09
CA ASN A 253 -8.37 -4.20 12.36
C ASN A 253 -8.99 -5.35 13.18
N CYS A 254 -10.07 -6.01 12.68
CA CYS A 254 -10.77 -7.09 13.35
C CYS A 254 -10.36 -8.46 12.80
N LYS A 255 -10.40 -9.48 13.65
CA LYS A 255 -10.23 -10.86 13.18
C LYS A 255 -11.40 -11.27 12.31
N LYS A 256 -11.12 -11.95 11.20
CA LYS A 256 -12.10 -12.45 10.25
C LYS A 256 -12.08 -13.97 10.19
N GLN A 257 -13.23 -14.56 9.91
CA GLN A 257 -13.37 -15.99 9.66
C GLN A 257 -13.84 -16.18 8.22
N LEU A 258 -13.08 -16.95 7.45
CA LEU A 258 -13.32 -17.14 6.02
C LEU A 258 -13.45 -18.64 5.73
N THR A 259 -14.21 -18.95 4.68
CA THR A 259 -14.20 -20.28 4.06
C THR A 259 -13.17 -20.27 2.94
N LEU A 260 -12.18 -21.12 3.01
CA LEU A 260 -11.12 -21.20 2.02
C LEU A 260 -11.61 -21.91 0.74
N PRO A 261 -11.07 -21.54 -0.46
CA PRO A 261 -11.59 -22.01 -1.74
C PRO A 261 -11.31 -23.48 -2.01
N GLU A 262 -10.27 -24.05 -1.42
CA GLU A 262 -9.82 -25.43 -1.62
C GLU A 262 -9.37 -26.02 -0.30
N GLU A 263 -9.52 -27.35 -0.14
CA GLU A 263 -8.88 -28.05 0.96
C GLU A 263 -7.36 -28.05 0.74
N GLY A 264 -6.59 -27.69 1.76
CA GLY A 264 -5.15 -27.58 1.66
C GLY A 264 -4.46 -27.34 2.99
N ILE A 265 -3.13 -27.28 2.95
CA ILE A 265 -2.32 -26.91 4.10
C ILE A 265 -2.07 -25.40 4.02
N TYR A 266 -2.65 -24.66 4.92
CA TYR A 266 -2.47 -23.21 5.03
C TYR A 266 -1.50 -22.91 6.18
N ARG A 267 -0.50 -22.04 5.93
CA ARG A 267 0.56 -21.68 6.86
C ARG A 267 0.64 -20.18 7.04
#